data_f4f9be709e80f4ab8c242d5c7d9dd2a0
#
_entry.id   f4f9be709e80f4ab8c242d5c7d9dd2a0
#
_cell.length_a   1.000
_cell.length_b   1.000
_cell.length_c   1.000
_cell.angle_alpha   90.00
_cell.angle_beta   90.00
_cell.angle_gamma   90.00
#
_symmetry.space_group_name_H-M   'P 1'
#
loop_
_entity.id
_entity.type
_entity.pdbx_description
1 polymer ?
#
loop_
_entity_poly.entity_id
_entity_poly.type
_entity_poly.pdbx_seq_one_letter_code
_entity_poly.pdbx_strand_id
1 'polypeptide(L)'
;MSRETNASCCSRWFVSWFSEILNLGGRRVLEDIDLGGLRQGDDSLTNYNKLINLWEAEVKKKGVQKARLMAVWWQMIGTVDLIKIVGWSVIDFTCLVLTPVMSQQIIRHVEGAITLSLPEMLMYVVLLSLAPVTAGFWRSQSILLAKRKSLQLYAALTTAVYRK
;
A
#
# COMPACT_ATOMS: atom_id res chain seq x y z
N MET A 1 -13.17 -18.86 -4.21
CA MET A 1 -12.98 -17.47 -4.66
C MET A 1 -12.71 -16.61 -3.45
N SER A 2 -11.73 -15.70 -3.51
CA SER A 2 -11.44 -14.85 -2.35
C SER A 2 -12.56 -13.81 -2.14
N ARG A 3 -12.90 -13.51 -0.89
CA ARG A 3 -13.93 -12.51 -0.55
C ARG A 3 -13.58 -11.12 -1.08
N GLU A 4 -12.29 -10.79 -1.15
CA GLU A 4 -11.78 -9.53 -1.69
C GLU A 4 -12.10 -9.35 -3.17
N THR A 5 -12.08 -10.43 -3.99
CA THR A 5 -12.37 -10.32 -5.42
C THR A 5 -13.83 -9.99 -5.71
N ASN A 6 -14.74 -10.40 -4.82
CA ASN A 6 -16.18 -10.14 -4.93
C ASN A 6 -16.60 -8.82 -4.26
N ALA A 7 -15.68 -8.16 -3.54
CA ALA A 7 -15.98 -6.91 -2.86
C ALA A 7 -16.11 -5.74 -3.86
N SER A 8 -17.07 -4.84 -3.59
CA SER A 8 -17.23 -3.61 -4.36
C SER A 8 -15.97 -2.72 -4.30
N CYS A 9 -15.84 -1.79 -5.23
CA CYS A 9 -14.70 -0.87 -5.28
C CYS A 9 -14.53 -0.11 -3.94
N CYS A 10 -15.59 0.47 -3.41
CA CYS A 10 -15.57 1.16 -2.11
C CYS A 10 -15.20 0.23 -0.96
N SER A 11 -15.72 -1.01 -0.94
CA SER A 11 -15.40 -1.99 0.08
C SER A 11 -13.90 -2.38 0.08
N ARG A 12 -13.28 -2.42 -1.10
CA ARG A 12 -11.84 -2.66 -1.22
C ARG A 12 -11.00 -1.47 -0.74
N TRP A 13 -11.44 -0.24 -1.00
CA TRP A 13 -10.76 0.98 -0.55
C TRP A 13 -10.78 1.13 0.97
N PHE A 14 -11.92 0.87 1.61
CA PHE A 14 -12.10 0.98 3.06
C PHE A 14 -11.84 -0.32 3.81
N VAL A 15 -11.40 -1.38 3.11
CA VAL A 15 -11.15 -2.72 3.69
C VAL A 15 -12.38 -3.28 4.43
N SER A 16 -13.57 -2.78 4.13
CA SER A 16 -14.81 -3.17 4.82
C SER A 16 -15.22 -4.63 4.55
N TRP A 17 -14.70 -5.26 3.48
CA TRP A 17 -14.85 -6.69 3.22
C TRP A 17 -14.24 -7.58 4.34
N PHE A 18 -13.28 -7.01 5.10
CA PHE A 18 -12.62 -7.72 6.19
C PHE A 18 -13.39 -7.64 7.51
N SER A 19 -14.32 -6.70 7.66
CA SER A 19 -15.11 -6.51 8.88
C SER A 19 -15.94 -7.75 9.26
N GLU A 20 -16.39 -8.52 8.25
CA GLU A 20 -17.13 -9.76 8.43
C GLU A 20 -16.27 -10.84 9.10
N ILE A 21 -15.00 -10.96 8.65
CA ILE A 21 -14.02 -11.88 9.24
C ILE A 21 -13.67 -11.47 10.67
N LEU A 22 -13.49 -10.15 10.92
CA LEU A 22 -13.23 -9.62 12.26
C LEU A 22 -14.40 -9.91 13.23
N ASN A 23 -15.63 -9.71 12.77
CA ASN A 23 -16.82 -9.99 13.58
C ASN A 23 -16.97 -11.48 13.87
N LEU A 24 -16.64 -12.34 12.91
CA LEU A 24 -16.63 -13.79 13.11
C LEU A 24 -15.54 -14.21 14.11
N GLY A 25 -14.32 -13.66 13.98
CA GLY A 25 -13.20 -13.92 14.88
C GLY A 25 -13.44 -13.42 16.32
N GLY A 26 -14.27 -12.37 16.48
CA GLY A 26 -14.74 -11.92 17.81
C GLY A 26 -15.74 -12.87 18.47
N ARG A 27 -16.36 -13.77 17.70
CA ARG A 27 -17.35 -14.73 18.22
C ARG A 27 -16.81 -16.14 18.40
N ARG A 28 -15.86 -16.57 17.55
CA ARG A 28 -15.22 -17.89 17.60
C ARG A 28 -13.82 -17.86 17.02
N VAL A 29 -13.02 -18.87 17.33
CA VAL A 29 -11.72 -19.08 16.69
C VAL A 29 -11.90 -19.24 15.18
N LEU A 30 -11.11 -18.52 14.40
CA LEU A 30 -11.14 -18.61 12.95
C LEU A 30 -10.46 -19.88 12.49
N GLU A 31 -11.11 -20.59 11.58
CA GLU A 31 -10.55 -21.74 10.86
C GLU A 31 -10.09 -21.30 9.46
N ASP A 32 -9.22 -22.11 8.81
CA ASP A 32 -8.72 -21.80 7.47
C ASP A 32 -9.83 -21.65 6.42
N ILE A 33 -10.96 -22.35 6.61
CA ILE A 33 -12.16 -22.25 5.76
C ILE A 33 -12.79 -20.86 5.84
N ASP A 34 -12.74 -20.20 6.99
CA ASP A 34 -13.34 -18.87 7.21
C ASP A 34 -12.57 -17.76 6.47
N LEU A 35 -11.26 -17.95 6.27
CA LEU A 35 -10.39 -16.99 5.59
C LEU A 35 -10.68 -16.95 4.08
N GLY A 36 -11.33 -17.98 3.53
CA GLY A 36 -11.63 -18.09 2.12
C GLY A 36 -10.39 -18.46 1.28
N GLY A 37 -10.58 -18.65 -0.01
CA GLY A 37 -9.48 -19.00 -0.92
C GLY A 37 -8.53 -17.84 -1.18
N LEU A 38 -7.26 -18.14 -1.44
CA LEU A 38 -6.27 -17.19 -1.92
C LEU A 38 -6.76 -16.49 -3.21
N ARG A 39 -6.45 -15.22 -3.34
CA ARG A 39 -6.65 -14.50 -4.59
C ARG A 39 -5.74 -15.09 -5.66
N GLN A 40 -6.23 -15.20 -6.92
CA GLN A 40 -5.48 -15.78 -8.05
C GLN A 40 -4.06 -15.20 -8.24
N GLY A 41 -3.83 -13.93 -7.86
CA GLY A 41 -2.51 -13.31 -7.96
C GLY A 41 -1.57 -13.57 -6.77
N ASP A 42 -2.06 -14.18 -5.69
CA ASP A 42 -1.29 -14.40 -4.46
C ASP A 42 -0.82 -15.88 -4.32
N ASP A 43 -1.15 -16.73 -5.32
CA ASP A 43 -0.70 -18.11 -5.37
C ASP A 43 0.82 -18.21 -5.57
N SER A 44 1.47 -19.02 -4.72
CA SER A 44 2.93 -19.17 -4.68
C SER A 44 3.48 -19.74 -5.99
N LEU A 45 2.78 -20.70 -6.59
CA LEU A 45 3.19 -21.34 -7.84
C LEU A 45 3.13 -20.37 -9.02
N THR A 46 2.07 -19.59 -9.10
CA THR A 46 1.90 -18.57 -10.14
C THR A 46 3.00 -17.50 -10.03
N ASN A 47 3.29 -17.04 -8.82
CA ASN A 47 4.35 -16.07 -8.56
C ASN A 47 5.75 -16.64 -8.84
N TYR A 48 6.00 -17.90 -8.51
CA TYR A 48 7.23 -18.60 -8.86
C TYR A 48 7.42 -18.68 -10.38
N ASN A 49 6.42 -19.13 -11.13
CA ASN A 49 6.52 -19.23 -12.58
C ASN A 49 6.77 -17.85 -13.23
N LYS A 50 6.12 -16.81 -12.70
CA LYS A 50 6.37 -15.43 -13.14
C LYS A 50 7.81 -14.99 -12.87
N LEU A 51 8.35 -15.29 -11.67
CA LEU A 51 9.73 -14.97 -11.30
C LEU A 51 10.74 -15.68 -12.22
N ILE A 52 10.56 -16.98 -12.48
CA ILE A 52 11.45 -17.76 -13.34
C ILE A 52 11.42 -17.23 -14.78
N ASN A 53 10.25 -16.99 -15.33
CA ASN A 53 10.11 -16.45 -16.70
C ASN A 53 10.82 -15.09 -16.85
N LEU A 54 10.69 -14.21 -15.85
CA LEU A 54 11.37 -12.91 -15.86
C LEU A 54 12.89 -13.07 -15.69
N TRP A 55 13.32 -14.01 -14.85
CA TRP A 55 14.74 -14.33 -14.67
C TRP A 55 15.38 -14.87 -15.94
N GLU A 56 14.76 -15.85 -16.59
CA GLU A 56 15.22 -16.41 -17.86
C GLU A 56 15.30 -15.35 -18.97
N ALA A 57 14.30 -14.46 -19.03
CA ALA A 57 14.31 -13.34 -19.96
C ALA A 57 15.48 -12.38 -19.71
N GLU A 58 15.78 -12.06 -18.45
CA GLU A 58 16.90 -11.19 -18.07
C GLU A 58 18.25 -11.87 -18.38
N VAL A 59 18.39 -13.16 -18.06
CA VAL A 59 19.59 -13.96 -18.39
C VAL A 59 19.80 -14.04 -19.90
N LYS A 60 18.75 -14.29 -20.67
CA LYS A 60 18.82 -14.33 -22.15
C LYS A 60 19.24 -12.99 -22.73
N LYS A 61 18.84 -11.89 -22.10
CA LYS A 61 19.12 -10.52 -22.57
C LYS A 61 20.52 -10.04 -22.24
N LYS A 62 21.05 -10.38 -21.05
CA LYS A 62 22.33 -9.84 -20.53
C LYS A 62 23.43 -10.88 -20.31
N GLY A 63 23.09 -12.17 -20.42
CA GLY A 63 23.97 -13.27 -20.04
C GLY A 63 23.98 -13.52 -18.54
N VAL A 64 24.36 -14.75 -18.16
CA VAL A 64 24.31 -15.25 -16.75
C VAL A 64 25.12 -14.36 -15.80
N GLN A 65 26.30 -13.88 -16.21
CA GLN A 65 27.19 -13.10 -15.35
C GLN A 65 26.73 -11.65 -15.10
N LYS A 66 25.89 -11.10 -15.98
CA LYS A 66 25.40 -9.70 -15.91
C LYS A 66 23.93 -9.60 -15.49
N ALA A 67 23.23 -10.71 -15.36
CA ALA A 67 21.86 -10.74 -14.91
C ALA A 67 21.77 -10.26 -13.45
N ARG A 68 20.83 -9.36 -13.15
CA ARG A 68 20.63 -8.79 -11.81
C ARG A 68 19.25 -9.15 -11.29
N LEU A 69 19.19 -9.82 -10.15
CA LEU A 69 17.95 -10.18 -9.48
C LEU A 69 17.09 -8.92 -9.16
N MET A 70 17.74 -7.81 -8.84
CA MET A 70 17.05 -6.54 -8.57
C MET A 70 16.25 -6.05 -9.78
N ALA A 71 16.75 -6.24 -11.01
CA ALA A 71 16.00 -5.85 -12.22
C ALA A 71 14.74 -6.69 -12.40
N VAL A 72 14.81 -7.99 -12.11
CA VAL A 72 13.66 -8.89 -12.13
C VAL A 72 12.65 -8.52 -11.05
N TRP A 73 13.14 -8.15 -9.87
CA TRP A 73 12.28 -7.67 -8.77
C TRP A 73 11.48 -6.41 -9.16
N TRP A 74 12.13 -5.42 -9.78
CA TRP A 74 11.45 -4.23 -10.28
C TRP A 74 10.36 -4.57 -11.32
N GLN A 75 10.65 -5.49 -12.21
CA GLN A 75 9.68 -5.96 -13.22
C GLN A 75 8.52 -6.74 -12.57
N MET A 76 8.77 -7.49 -11.50
CA MET A 76 7.76 -8.26 -10.78
C MET A 76 6.77 -7.36 -10.04
N ILE A 77 7.23 -6.26 -9.43
CA ILE A 77 6.36 -5.26 -8.78
C ILE A 77 5.41 -4.63 -9.79
N GLY A 78 5.92 -4.30 -10.98
CA GLY A 78 5.22 -3.59 -12.03
C GLY A 78 5.30 -2.07 -11.84
N THR A 79 5.51 -1.37 -12.96
CA THR A 79 5.69 0.10 -12.96
C THR A 79 4.47 0.86 -12.47
N VAL A 80 3.26 0.38 -12.76
CA VAL A 80 2.00 1.01 -12.35
C VAL A 80 1.83 0.96 -10.83
N ASP A 81 2.10 -0.19 -10.21
CA ASP A 81 1.98 -0.33 -8.77
C ASP A 81 3.06 0.46 -8.03
N LEU A 82 4.26 0.55 -8.60
CA LEU A 82 5.32 1.40 -8.10
C LEU A 82 4.92 2.88 -8.12
N ILE A 83 4.39 3.36 -9.24
CA ILE A 83 3.91 4.75 -9.38
C ILE A 83 2.81 5.05 -8.35
N LYS A 84 1.90 4.11 -8.11
CA LYS A 84 0.86 4.26 -7.07
C LYS A 84 1.47 4.38 -5.67
N ILE A 85 2.41 3.49 -5.31
CA ILE A 85 3.08 3.51 -4.00
C ILE A 85 3.80 4.85 -3.79
N VAL A 86 4.58 5.28 -4.78
CA VAL A 86 5.32 6.54 -4.72
C VAL A 86 4.35 7.73 -4.67
N GLY A 87 3.33 7.76 -5.52
CA GLY A 87 2.33 8.83 -5.54
C GLY A 87 1.61 8.99 -4.21
N TRP A 88 1.16 7.89 -3.61
CA TRP A 88 0.52 7.92 -2.29
C TRP A 88 1.48 8.34 -1.17
N SER A 89 2.75 7.93 -1.25
CA SER A 89 3.77 8.36 -0.30
C SER A 89 4.08 9.85 -0.41
N VAL A 90 4.06 10.42 -1.61
CA VAL A 90 4.22 11.88 -1.82
C VAL A 90 3.06 12.65 -1.21
N ILE A 91 1.82 12.18 -1.38
CA ILE A 91 0.64 12.80 -0.76
C ILE A 91 0.74 12.77 0.77
N ASP A 92 1.08 11.60 1.34
CA ASP A 92 1.28 11.44 2.79
C ASP A 92 2.36 12.40 3.31
N PHE A 93 3.50 12.49 2.64
CA PHE A 93 4.60 13.39 3.00
C PHE A 93 4.18 14.87 2.91
N THR A 94 3.45 15.25 1.86
CA THR A 94 2.95 16.62 1.69
C THR A 94 2.01 17.00 2.84
N CYS A 95 1.09 16.12 3.23
CA CYS A 95 0.21 16.35 4.36
C CYS A 95 0.99 16.46 5.69
N LEU A 96 2.03 15.63 5.85
CA LEU A 96 2.90 15.66 7.03
C LEU A 96 3.62 17.01 7.18
N VAL A 97 4.15 17.57 6.08
CA VAL A 97 4.84 18.87 6.08
C VAL A 97 3.86 20.03 6.23
N LEU A 98 2.67 19.92 5.65
CA LEU A 98 1.66 20.96 5.69
C LEU A 98 1.11 21.20 7.11
N THR A 99 0.98 20.14 7.92
CA THR A 99 0.44 20.20 9.27
C THR A 99 1.20 21.19 10.18
N PRO A 100 2.54 21.14 10.35
CA PRO A 100 3.26 22.11 11.19
C PRO A 100 3.23 23.51 10.59
N VAL A 101 3.23 23.67 9.27
CA VAL A 101 3.16 24.98 8.62
C VAL A 101 1.83 25.66 8.94
N MET A 102 0.72 24.95 8.83
CA MET A 102 -0.60 25.48 9.17
C MET A 102 -0.73 25.81 10.67
N SER A 103 -0.20 24.94 11.53
CA SER A 103 -0.16 25.18 12.97
C SER A 103 0.63 26.43 13.32
N GLN A 104 1.78 26.65 12.69
CA GLN A 104 2.58 27.85 12.89
C GLN A 104 1.86 29.15 12.51
N GLN A 105 1.08 29.15 11.43
CA GLN A 105 0.30 30.33 11.02
C GLN A 105 -0.79 30.67 12.05
N ILE A 106 -1.46 29.66 12.60
CA ILE A 106 -2.46 29.86 13.66
C ILE A 106 -1.80 30.43 14.92
N ILE A 107 -0.65 29.91 15.34
CA ILE A 107 0.09 30.40 16.50
C ILE A 107 0.50 31.86 16.31
N ARG A 108 1.05 32.23 15.15
CA ARG A 108 1.43 33.62 14.83
C ARG A 108 0.26 34.58 14.88
N HIS A 109 -0.94 34.15 14.48
CA HIS A 109 -2.15 34.94 14.58
C HIS A 109 -2.54 35.18 16.05
N VAL A 110 -2.48 34.13 16.89
CA VAL A 110 -2.78 34.23 18.32
C VAL A 110 -1.77 35.14 19.05
N GLU A 111 -0.50 35.10 18.63
CA GLU A 111 0.56 35.99 19.16
C GLU A 111 0.43 37.44 18.68
N GLY A 112 -0.51 37.73 17.78
CA GLY A 112 -0.71 39.07 17.22
C GLY A 112 0.34 39.49 16.19
N ALA A 113 1.21 38.56 15.75
CA ALA A 113 2.23 38.83 14.74
C ALA A 113 1.67 39.00 13.33
N ILE A 114 0.51 38.37 13.04
CA ILE A 114 -0.23 38.49 11.79
C ILE A 114 -1.72 38.60 12.09
N THR A 115 -2.45 39.31 11.25
CA THR A 115 -3.93 39.39 11.32
C THR A 115 -4.51 38.52 10.21
N LEU A 116 -5.18 37.44 10.58
CA LEU A 116 -5.93 36.59 9.66
C LEU A 116 -7.41 36.99 9.70
N SER A 117 -8.06 36.97 8.56
CA SER A 117 -9.51 37.13 8.50
C SER A 117 -10.19 35.85 9.03
N LEU A 118 -11.43 35.97 9.50
CA LEU A 118 -12.22 34.84 10.01
C LEU A 118 -12.29 33.66 9.04
N PRO A 119 -12.53 33.83 7.72
CA PRO A 119 -12.55 32.74 6.77
C PRO A 119 -11.19 32.07 6.58
N GLU A 120 -10.11 32.82 6.61
CA GLU A 120 -8.74 32.26 6.52
C GLU A 120 -8.41 31.39 7.73
N MET A 121 -8.74 31.86 8.93
CA MET A 121 -8.55 31.09 10.15
C MET A 121 -9.34 29.78 10.13
N LEU A 122 -10.60 29.81 9.72
CA LEU A 122 -11.43 28.62 9.55
C LEU A 122 -10.83 27.65 8.53
N MET A 123 -10.32 28.15 7.41
CA MET A 123 -9.66 27.34 6.39
C MET A 123 -8.44 26.59 6.98
N TYR A 124 -7.57 27.28 7.74
CA TYR A 124 -6.42 26.65 8.38
C TYR A 124 -6.83 25.56 9.39
N VAL A 125 -7.86 25.80 10.19
CA VAL A 125 -8.38 24.84 11.16
C VAL A 125 -8.93 23.60 10.46
N VAL A 126 -9.71 23.78 9.39
CA VAL A 126 -10.26 22.67 8.59
C VAL A 126 -9.13 21.87 7.93
N LEU A 127 -8.17 22.53 7.30
CA LEU A 127 -7.02 21.87 6.69
C LEU A 127 -6.18 21.09 7.72
N LEU A 128 -5.93 21.71 8.88
CA LEU A 128 -5.20 21.07 9.98
C LEU A 128 -5.92 19.80 10.49
N SER A 129 -7.25 19.80 10.51
CA SER A 129 -8.04 18.64 10.93
C SER A 129 -8.10 17.55 9.87
N LEU A 130 -8.18 17.91 8.59
CA LEU A 130 -8.30 16.95 7.48
C LEU A 130 -6.96 16.35 7.06
N ALA A 131 -5.85 17.09 7.18
CA ALA A 131 -4.53 16.65 6.75
C ALA A 131 -4.08 15.31 7.38
N PRO A 132 -4.17 15.09 8.71
CA PRO A 132 -3.77 13.82 9.31
C PRO A 132 -4.70 12.66 8.92
N VAL A 133 -5.99 12.92 8.70
CA VAL A 133 -6.95 11.90 8.26
C VAL A 133 -6.62 11.44 6.85
N THR A 134 -6.39 12.38 5.93
CA THR A 134 -6.00 12.07 4.55
C THR A 134 -4.64 11.38 4.49
N ALA A 135 -3.65 11.86 5.25
CA ALA A 135 -2.34 11.23 5.36
C ALA A 135 -2.44 9.78 5.84
N GLY A 136 -3.18 9.52 6.93
CA GLY A 136 -3.38 8.18 7.45
C GLY A 136 -4.03 7.23 6.45
N PHE A 137 -5.00 7.71 5.70
CA PHE A 137 -5.67 6.93 4.65
C PHE A 137 -4.69 6.53 3.53
N TRP A 138 -3.96 7.48 2.94
CA TRP A 138 -3.02 7.21 1.86
C TRP A 138 -1.83 6.36 2.31
N ARG A 139 -1.34 6.57 3.53
CA ARG A 139 -0.31 5.73 4.15
C ARG A 139 -0.77 4.28 4.27
N SER A 140 -1.99 4.05 4.73
CA SER A 140 -2.54 2.70 4.86
C SER A 140 -2.63 1.98 3.51
N GLN A 141 -3.08 2.66 2.45
CA GLN A 141 -3.16 2.10 1.11
C GLN A 141 -1.77 1.77 0.54
N SER A 142 -0.79 2.67 0.72
CA SER A 142 0.59 2.45 0.29
C SER A 142 1.21 1.24 0.99
N ILE A 143 1.05 1.13 2.30
CA ILE A 143 1.57 0.00 3.10
C ILE A 143 0.92 -1.32 2.68
N LEU A 144 -0.41 -1.35 2.49
CA LEU A 144 -1.13 -2.55 2.08
C LEU A 144 -0.62 -3.07 0.72
N LEU A 145 -0.46 -2.16 -0.25
CA LEU A 145 0.03 -2.54 -1.58
C LEU A 145 1.49 -3.02 -1.52
N ALA A 146 2.35 -2.30 -0.80
CA ALA A 146 3.76 -2.66 -0.63
C ALA A 146 3.93 -4.02 0.07
N LYS A 147 3.21 -4.26 1.17
CA LYS A 147 3.22 -5.55 1.89
C LYS A 147 2.74 -6.70 1.01
N ARG A 148 1.67 -6.50 0.24
CA ARG A 148 1.19 -7.53 -0.70
C ARG A 148 2.26 -7.91 -1.72
N LYS A 149 2.91 -6.92 -2.34
CA LYS A 149 4.00 -7.17 -3.30
C LYS A 149 5.19 -7.86 -2.66
N SER A 150 5.54 -7.49 -1.44
CA SER A 150 6.59 -8.15 -0.67
C SER A 150 6.28 -9.61 -0.39
N LEU A 151 5.03 -9.93 0.02
CA LEU A 151 4.60 -11.31 0.25
C LEU A 151 4.59 -12.15 -1.03
N GLN A 152 4.16 -11.60 -2.17
CA GLN A 152 4.21 -12.27 -3.46
C GLN A 152 5.65 -12.62 -3.86
N LEU A 153 6.59 -11.69 -3.67
CA LEU A 153 8.01 -11.92 -3.93
C LEU A 153 8.59 -12.96 -2.96
N TYR A 154 8.28 -12.84 -1.66
CA TYR A 154 8.75 -13.78 -0.64
C TYR A 154 8.28 -15.20 -0.97
N ALA A 155 7.01 -15.40 -1.30
CA ALA A 155 6.45 -16.69 -1.67
C ALA A 155 7.15 -17.26 -2.93
N ALA A 156 7.40 -16.42 -3.94
CA ALA A 156 8.10 -16.86 -5.16
C ALA A 156 9.55 -17.29 -4.88
N LEU A 157 10.29 -16.51 -4.09
CA LEU A 157 11.69 -16.83 -3.72
C LEU A 157 11.78 -18.09 -2.86
N THR A 158 10.90 -18.22 -1.87
CA THR A 158 10.84 -19.40 -1.01
C THR A 158 10.57 -20.66 -1.84
N THR A 159 9.59 -20.60 -2.74
CA THR A 159 9.29 -21.71 -3.66
C THR A 159 10.49 -22.02 -4.57
N ALA A 160 11.22 -21.01 -5.04
CA ALA A 160 12.42 -21.21 -5.86
C ALA A 160 13.55 -21.94 -5.11
N VAL A 161 13.71 -21.65 -3.81
CA VAL A 161 14.73 -22.31 -2.98
C VAL A 161 14.36 -23.79 -2.68
N TYR A 162 13.09 -24.04 -2.38
CA TYR A 162 12.65 -25.40 -1.99
C TYR A 162 12.36 -26.34 -3.17
N ARG A 163 12.21 -25.81 -4.37
CA ARG A 163 11.89 -26.60 -5.58
C ARG A 163 13.13 -27.06 -6.37
N LYS A 164 14.26 -27.18 -5.71
CA LYS A 164 15.51 -27.64 -6.30
C LYS A 164 15.49 -29.13 -6.57
#